data_225c5d9591cbe258ec156993078a8fe1
#
_entry.id   225c5d9591cbe258ec156993078a8fe1
#
_cell.length_a   1.000
_cell.length_b   1.000
_cell.length_c   1.000
_cell.angle_alpha   90.00
_cell.angle_beta   90.00
_cell.angle_gamma   90.00
#
_symmetry.space_group_name_H-M   'P 1'
#
loop_
_entity.id
_entity.type
_entity.pdbx_description
1 polymer ?
#
loop_
_entity_poly.entity_id
_entity_poly.type
_entity_poly.pdbx_seq_one_letter_code
_entity_poly.pdbx_strand_id
1 'polypeptide(L)'
;MKKIKNLNESCFLKLFFAFISVAFLIAAVCMPDRSAMFSGLGKILTGPTKLSSNYFSIGGYAATFLNMGLVALAMTALFHFTKVPVNNVSSLAFLLTLGFCSWGIHILNMWFTILGVVVGNLIKKDKPLANVNAMLFSTGVAPVVSEMLFRYPNAEVVGFNGLGFVLAIVAGIIAGIMIPAGLPHSPNVHKGYNLYSAALPVGMTAFFLNGVFYKVMGIEVPGAAGDVAVASWGAVNIFCIALFAVFVVVALAMGAGKEYWNLLKNRNQVNNVSGTLGNGVFLMNAGVYGLFILAYYNLVGANFNGVVLGLVFCMLCTCNSGSRPTNVWPIMLGYIVASTVTSWIAPVLGGNFSLAVNAPAIVVGLCYANGLSPICDKYGWAYGFVAAMIHYCIVTLVPGLHGGFCLYNGGFTSIFVCIILIPVLEKYCKLKAERIAAKAK
;
A
#
# COMPACT_ATOMS: atom_id res chain seq x y z
N MET A 1 7.73 -24.76 16.97
CA MET A 1 6.78 -23.68 17.32
C MET A 1 7.23 -22.87 18.53
N LYS A 2 7.57 -23.45 19.71
CA LYS A 2 8.05 -22.67 20.89
C LYS A 2 9.25 -21.75 20.57
N LYS A 3 10.23 -22.23 19.77
CA LYS A 3 11.38 -21.39 19.37
C LYS A 3 10.98 -20.17 18.53
N ILE A 4 10.04 -20.32 17.60
CA ILE A 4 9.54 -19.23 16.74
C ILE A 4 8.76 -18.19 17.55
N LYS A 5 7.93 -18.63 18.49
CA LYS A 5 7.18 -17.75 19.39
C LYS A 5 8.09 -16.83 20.20
N ASN A 6 9.26 -17.32 20.61
CA ASN A 6 10.20 -16.64 21.50
C ASN A 6 11.28 -15.84 20.74
N LEU A 7 11.22 -15.74 19.41
CA LEU A 7 12.09 -14.85 18.65
C LEU A 7 11.79 -13.39 19.03
N ASN A 8 12.82 -12.56 19.07
CA ASN A 8 12.59 -11.13 19.13
C ASN A 8 11.87 -10.63 17.86
N GLU A 9 11.17 -9.51 17.95
CA GLU A 9 10.37 -8.93 16.88
C GLU A 9 11.15 -8.85 15.56
N SER A 10 12.37 -8.31 15.61
CA SER A 10 13.19 -8.09 14.42
C SER A 10 13.57 -9.41 13.71
N CYS A 11 13.95 -10.44 14.45
CA CYS A 11 14.27 -11.75 13.87
C CYS A 11 13.03 -12.42 13.29
N PHE A 12 11.89 -12.32 13.98
CA PHE A 12 10.63 -12.90 13.52
C PHE A 12 10.16 -12.24 12.22
N LEU A 13 10.16 -10.90 12.15
CA LEU A 13 9.73 -10.17 10.95
C LEU A 13 10.66 -10.44 9.76
N LYS A 14 11.97 -10.58 9.96
CA LYS A 14 12.88 -11.01 8.87
C LYS A 14 12.54 -12.41 8.35
N LEU A 15 12.20 -13.34 9.24
CA LEU A 15 11.73 -14.67 8.84
C LEU A 15 10.39 -14.62 8.10
N PHE A 16 9.47 -13.78 8.55
CA PHE A 16 8.20 -13.53 7.88
C PHE A 16 8.40 -12.96 6.47
N PHE A 17 9.31 -11.99 6.28
CA PHE A 17 9.64 -11.45 4.97
C PHE A 17 10.25 -12.50 4.04
N ALA A 18 11.18 -13.31 4.55
CA ALA A 18 11.77 -14.41 3.79
C ALA A 18 10.71 -15.45 3.38
N PHE A 19 9.80 -15.80 4.29
CA PHE A 19 8.70 -16.73 4.00
C PHE A 19 7.80 -16.19 2.87
N ILE A 20 7.40 -14.92 2.93
CA ILE A 20 6.59 -14.28 1.88
C ILE A 20 7.35 -14.28 0.54
N SER A 21 8.64 -13.92 0.54
CA SER A 21 9.46 -13.91 -0.67
C SER A 21 9.46 -15.28 -1.36
N VAL A 22 9.70 -16.33 -0.58
CA VAL A 22 9.71 -17.72 -1.08
C VAL A 22 8.32 -18.14 -1.55
N ALA A 23 7.26 -17.79 -0.83
CA ALA A 23 5.88 -18.11 -1.21
C ALA A 23 5.50 -17.54 -2.59
N PHE A 24 5.88 -16.28 -2.86
CA PHE A 24 5.66 -15.67 -4.18
C PHE A 24 6.50 -16.29 -5.28
N LEU A 25 7.76 -16.65 -5.02
CA LEU A 25 8.61 -17.36 -5.99
C LEU A 25 8.07 -18.76 -6.32
N ILE A 26 7.59 -19.50 -5.32
CA ILE A 26 6.93 -20.80 -5.53
C ILE A 26 5.65 -20.61 -6.34
N ALA A 27 4.82 -19.62 -5.97
CA ALA A 27 3.60 -19.34 -6.69
C ALA A 27 3.85 -19.03 -8.18
N ALA A 28 4.92 -18.28 -8.50
CA ALA A 28 5.29 -17.96 -9.88
C ALA A 28 5.47 -19.22 -10.75
N VAL A 29 6.18 -20.23 -10.21
CA VAL A 29 6.39 -21.50 -10.96
C VAL A 29 5.16 -22.42 -10.97
N CYS A 30 4.18 -22.16 -10.11
CA CYS A 30 2.91 -22.89 -10.07
C CYS A 30 1.83 -22.27 -10.96
N MET A 31 2.04 -21.03 -11.50
CA MET A 31 1.04 -20.39 -12.37
C MET A 31 0.89 -21.10 -13.71
N PRO A 32 -0.33 -21.06 -14.30
CA PRO A 32 -0.63 -21.75 -15.56
C PRO A 32 0.26 -21.31 -16.73
N ASP A 33 0.65 -20.02 -16.75
CA ASP A 33 1.44 -19.37 -17.80
C ASP A 33 2.95 -19.34 -17.51
N ARG A 34 3.45 -20.24 -16.66
CA ARG A 34 4.87 -20.31 -16.26
C ARG A 34 5.87 -20.41 -17.40
N SER A 35 5.48 -20.97 -18.54
CA SER A 35 6.34 -21.05 -19.74
C SER A 35 6.70 -19.67 -20.31
N ALA A 36 5.81 -18.68 -20.13
CA ALA A 36 6.03 -17.30 -20.56
C ALA A 36 6.62 -16.40 -19.45
N MET A 37 6.95 -16.95 -18.29
CA MET A 37 7.33 -16.20 -17.07
C MET A 37 8.49 -15.20 -17.32
N PHE A 38 9.56 -15.60 -17.95
CA PHE A 38 10.72 -14.73 -18.19
C PHE A 38 10.47 -13.72 -19.30
N SER A 39 9.79 -14.09 -20.39
CA SER A 39 9.40 -13.14 -21.44
C SER A 39 8.41 -12.12 -20.94
N GLY A 40 7.45 -12.55 -20.11
CA GLY A 40 6.51 -11.66 -19.43
C GLY A 40 7.20 -10.70 -18.46
N LEU A 41 8.17 -11.18 -17.67
CA LEU A 41 8.99 -10.32 -16.82
C LEU A 41 9.74 -9.27 -17.65
N GLY A 42 10.32 -9.67 -18.79
CA GLY A 42 10.96 -8.73 -19.72
C GLY A 42 10.01 -7.59 -20.12
N LYS A 43 8.75 -7.89 -20.48
CA LYS A 43 7.73 -6.86 -20.81
C LYS A 43 7.44 -5.93 -19.63
N ILE A 44 7.34 -6.46 -18.41
CA ILE A 44 7.15 -5.63 -17.21
C ILE A 44 8.34 -4.69 -17.00
N LEU A 45 9.57 -5.18 -17.15
CA LEU A 45 10.79 -4.43 -16.88
C LEU A 45 11.08 -3.34 -17.93
N THR A 46 10.60 -3.49 -19.16
CA THR A 46 10.90 -2.60 -20.29
C THR A 46 9.73 -1.71 -20.69
N GLY A 47 8.65 -1.68 -19.90
CA GLY A 47 7.50 -0.84 -20.15
C GLY A 47 7.38 0.33 -19.15
N PRO A 48 6.73 1.44 -19.55
CA PRO A 48 6.34 2.48 -18.62
C PRO A 48 5.25 1.98 -17.68
N THR A 49 5.25 2.49 -16.46
CA THR A 49 4.29 2.12 -15.41
C THR A 49 3.60 3.34 -14.82
N LYS A 50 2.34 3.19 -14.44
CA LYS A 50 1.52 4.20 -13.77
C LYS A 50 0.67 3.58 -12.67
N LEU A 51 -0.12 4.42 -11.99
CA LEU A 51 -0.99 4.05 -10.87
C LEU A 51 -1.91 2.84 -11.14
N SER A 52 -2.28 2.59 -12.38
CA SER A 52 -3.21 1.51 -12.76
C SER A 52 -2.60 0.50 -13.73
N SER A 53 -1.28 0.42 -13.84
CA SER A 53 -0.63 -0.57 -14.72
C SER A 53 -0.89 -1.99 -14.22
N ASN A 54 -1.66 -2.78 -14.98
CA ASN A 54 -1.97 -4.15 -14.61
C ASN A 54 -0.89 -5.11 -15.11
N TYR A 55 -0.03 -5.59 -14.24
CA TYR A 55 1.06 -6.49 -14.63
C TYR A 55 0.59 -7.85 -15.12
N PHE A 56 -0.63 -8.29 -14.78
CA PHE A 56 -1.20 -9.50 -15.35
C PHE A 56 -1.49 -9.35 -16.85
N SER A 57 -1.96 -8.19 -17.29
CA SER A 57 -2.18 -7.94 -18.72
C SER A 57 -0.87 -7.66 -19.47
N ILE A 58 0.15 -7.11 -18.81
CA ILE A 58 1.44 -6.80 -19.44
C ILE A 58 2.32 -8.05 -19.57
N GLY A 59 2.50 -8.80 -18.49
CA GLY A 59 3.46 -9.90 -18.39
C GLY A 59 2.86 -11.26 -18.06
N GLY A 60 1.58 -11.34 -17.68
CA GLY A 60 0.95 -12.57 -17.19
C GLY A 60 1.10 -12.78 -15.69
N TYR A 61 0.48 -13.85 -15.20
CA TYR A 61 0.47 -14.19 -13.77
C TYR A 61 1.85 -14.59 -13.26
N ALA A 62 2.48 -15.56 -13.92
CA ALA A 62 3.78 -16.10 -13.50
C ALA A 62 4.85 -15.01 -13.41
N ALA A 63 4.92 -14.11 -14.40
CA ALA A 63 5.85 -13.00 -14.42
C ALA A 63 5.58 -11.99 -13.30
N THR A 64 4.31 -11.70 -13.01
CA THR A 64 3.92 -10.80 -11.93
C THR A 64 4.31 -11.38 -10.57
N PHE A 65 3.99 -12.65 -10.32
CA PHE A 65 4.40 -13.32 -9.08
C PHE A 65 5.92 -13.42 -8.94
N LEU A 66 6.64 -13.66 -10.04
CA LEU A 66 8.10 -13.64 -10.05
C LEU A 66 8.65 -12.26 -9.69
N ASN A 67 8.12 -11.19 -10.28
CA ASN A 67 8.52 -9.82 -9.93
C ASN A 67 8.28 -9.53 -8.44
N MET A 68 7.09 -9.86 -7.93
CA MET A 68 6.76 -9.70 -6.50
C MET A 68 7.73 -10.46 -5.61
N GLY A 69 8.04 -11.72 -5.95
CA GLY A 69 8.99 -12.55 -5.21
C GLY A 69 10.43 -12.02 -5.25
N LEU A 70 10.90 -11.56 -6.41
CA LEU A 70 12.26 -11.00 -6.56
C LEU A 70 12.42 -9.69 -5.79
N VAL A 71 11.44 -8.78 -5.87
CA VAL A 71 11.46 -7.54 -5.08
C VAL A 71 11.38 -7.83 -3.59
N ALA A 72 10.50 -8.76 -3.16
CA ALA A 72 10.42 -9.18 -1.77
C ALA A 72 11.74 -9.77 -1.26
N LEU A 73 12.41 -10.56 -2.08
CA LEU A 73 13.73 -11.12 -1.74
C LEU A 73 14.79 -10.01 -1.62
N ALA A 74 14.80 -9.05 -2.55
CA ALA A 74 15.71 -7.90 -2.50
C ALA A 74 15.49 -7.06 -1.23
N MET A 75 14.23 -6.77 -0.86
CA MET A 75 13.89 -6.07 0.38
C MET A 75 14.32 -6.86 1.63
N THR A 76 14.09 -8.17 1.63
CA THR A 76 14.52 -9.07 2.72
C THR A 76 16.05 -9.04 2.87
N ALA A 77 16.78 -9.08 1.75
CA ALA A 77 18.23 -8.98 1.72
C ALA A 77 18.72 -7.62 2.27
N LEU A 78 18.09 -6.51 1.88
CA LEU A 78 18.41 -5.19 2.42
C LEU A 78 18.28 -5.18 3.96
N PHE A 79 17.18 -5.67 4.53
CA PHE A 79 17.00 -5.75 5.99
C PHE A 79 17.97 -6.72 6.67
N HIS A 80 18.37 -7.80 5.99
CA HIS A 80 19.30 -8.77 6.54
C HIS A 80 20.73 -8.22 6.60
N PHE A 81 21.26 -7.72 5.48
CA PHE A 81 22.65 -7.30 5.36
C PHE A 81 22.95 -5.96 6.04
N THR A 82 21.98 -5.05 6.09
CA THR A 82 22.17 -3.75 6.77
C THR A 82 22.15 -3.86 8.28
N LYS A 83 21.66 -4.97 8.83
CA LYS A 83 21.47 -5.20 10.28
C LYS A 83 20.58 -4.14 10.96
N VAL A 84 19.82 -3.36 10.19
CA VAL A 84 18.85 -2.39 10.73
C VAL A 84 17.77 -3.16 11.52
N PRO A 85 17.38 -2.70 12.72
CA PRO A 85 16.27 -3.30 13.46
C PRO A 85 14.97 -3.24 12.66
N VAL A 86 14.28 -4.36 12.59
CA VAL A 86 12.99 -4.50 11.89
C VAL A 86 11.86 -4.44 12.90
N ASN A 87 10.86 -3.61 12.64
CA ASN A 87 9.70 -3.37 13.50
C ASN A 87 8.40 -3.22 12.69
N ASN A 88 7.33 -2.73 13.32
CA ASN A 88 6.05 -2.52 12.66
C ASN A 88 6.13 -1.59 11.44
N VAL A 89 6.96 -0.54 11.47
CA VAL A 89 7.16 0.36 10.31
C VAL A 89 7.84 -0.38 9.15
N SER A 90 8.77 -1.28 9.47
CA SER A 90 9.43 -2.11 8.47
C SER A 90 8.47 -3.11 7.83
N SER A 91 7.57 -3.70 8.63
CA SER A 91 6.53 -4.60 8.10
C SER A 91 5.53 -3.87 7.22
N LEU A 92 5.17 -2.63 7.59
CA LEU A 92 4.33 -1.76 6.77
C LEU A 92 5.03 -1.44 5.44
N ALA A 93 6.28 -0.96 5.47
CA ALA A 93 7.05 -0.64 4.28
C ALA A 93 7.21 -1.87 3.34
N PHE A 94 7.52 -3.05 3.91
CA PHE A 94 7.69 -4.29 3.15
C PHE A 94 6.39 -4.71 2.45
N LEU A 95 5.29 -4.85 3.18
CA LEU A 95 4.02 -5.33 2.63
C LEU A 95 3.41 -4.34 1.63
N LEU A 96 3.57 -3.04 1.88
CA LEU A 96 3.09 -1.99 1.00
C LEU A 96 3.87 -1.97 -0.32
N THR A 97 5.20 -2.03 -0.27
CA THR A 97 6.04 -2.13 -1.47
C THR A 97 5.76 -3.44 -2.22
N LEU A 98 5.61 -4.57 -1.52
CA LEU A 98 5.22 -5.85 -2.12
C LEU A 98 3.91 -5.73 -2.90
N GLY A 99 2.90 -5.07 -2.34
CA GLY A 99 1.63 -4.85 -3.03
C GLY A 99 1.80 -4.06 -4.32
N PHE A 100 2.65 -3.05 -4.35
CA PHE A 100 2.93 -2.28 -5.55
C PHE A 100 3.67 -3.05 -6.65
N CYS A 101 4.28 -4.19 -6.31
CA CYS A 101 5.02 -4.99 -7.29
C CYS A 101 4.15 -5.76 -8.30
N SER A 102 2.85 -5.68 -8.17
CA SER A 102 1.90 -6.21 -9.15
C SER A 102 1.34 -5.15 -10.13
N TRP A 103 1.75 -3.87 -9.98
CA TRP A 103 1.17 -2.77 -10.76
C TRP A 103 2.00 -1.48 -10.93
N GLY A 104 3.14 -1.33 -10.32
CA GLY A 104 3.90 -0.07 -10.43
C GLY A 104 5.39 -0.20 -10.11
N ILE A 105 5.77 -1.13 -9.24
CA ILE A 105 7.16 -1.39 -8.87
C ILE A 105 7.62 -2.70 -9.51
N HIS A 106 8.83 -2.66 -10.05
CA HIS A 106 9.51 -3.87 -10.49
C HIS A 106 10.98 -3.84 -10.09
N ILE A 107 11.63 -4.98 -10.19
CA ILE A 107 13.01 -5.18 -9.71
C ILE A 107 14.02 -4.23 -10.35
N LEU A 108 13.70 -3.58 -11.48
CA LEU A 108 14.60 -2.60 -12.11
C LEU A 108 14.33 -1.19 -11.59
N ASN A 109 13.08 -0.68 -11.61
CA ASN A 109 12.80 0.74 -11.33
C ASN A 109 12.99 1.14 -9.87
N MET A 110 12.86 0.20 -8.92
CA MET A 110 13.02 0.47 -7.49
C MET A 110 14.42 1.00 -7.12
N TRP A 111 15.46 0.58 -7.85
CA TRP A 111 16.84 0.91 -7.49
C TRP A 111 17.18 2.37 -7.71
N PHE A 112 16.53 3.07 -8.63
CA PHE A 112 16.76 4.49 -8.88
C PHE A 112 16.35 5.36 -7.69
N THR A 113 15.21 5.08 -7.07
CA THR A 113 14.77 5.79 -5.87
C THR A 113 15.58 5.39 -4.64
N ILE A 114 15.96 4.12 -4.51
CA ILE A 114 16.87 3.63 -3.46
C ILE A 114 18.25 4.32 -3.58
N LEU A 115 18.80 4.42 -4.79
CA LEU A 115 20.03 5.17 -5.04
C LEU A 115 19.91 6.62 -4.56
N GLY A 116 18.77 7.27 -4.82
CA GLY A 116 18.52 8.62 -4.34
C GLY A 116 18.57 8.73 -2.80
N VAL A 117 18.03 7.73 -2.07
CA VAL A 117 18.15 7.69 -0.60
C VAL A 117 19.61 7.47 -0.16
N VAL A 118 20.35 6.63 -0.87
CA VAL A 118 21.80 6.44 -0.62
C VAL A 118 22.53 7.77 -0.78
N VAL A 119 22.27 8.51 -1.85
CA VAL A 119 22.85 9.84 -2.09
C VAL A 119 22.48 10.81 -0.95
N GLY A 120 21.22 10.84 -0.55
CA GLY A 120 20.76 11.66 0.59
C GLY A 120 21.48 11.31 1.89
N ASN A 121 21.66 10.02 2.19
CA ASN A 121 22.41 9.56 3.37
C ASN A 121 23.88 10.01 3.31
N LEU A 122 24.53 9.89 2.13
CA LEU A 122 25.91 10.34 1.94
C LEU A 122 26.06 11.85 2.13
N ILE A 123 25.12 12.67 1.64
CA ILE A 123 25.11 14.13 1.87
C ILE A 123 25.05 14.43 3.37
N LYS A 124 24.26 13.65 4.13
CA LYS A 124 24.15 13.76 5.60
C LYS A 124 25.34 13.15 6.36
N LYS A 125 26.29 12.53 5.65
CA LYS A 125 27.41 11.77 6.23
C LYS A 125 26.96 10.56 7.07
N ASP A 126 25.76 10.04 6.81
CA ASP A 126 25.25 8.80 7.39
C ASP A 126 25.79 7.58 6.61
N LYS A 127 25.59 6.37 7.17
CA LYS A 127 25.89 5.12 6.42
C LYS A 127 24.99 5.04 5.19
N PRO A 128 25.51 4.62 4.02
CA PRO A 128 24.72 4.58 2.76
C PRO A 128 23.37 3.88 2.88
N LEU A 129 23.31 2.79 3.64
CA LEU A 129 22.12 1.95 3.81
C LEU A 129 21.46 2.11 5.20
N ALA A 130 21.59 3.28 5.84
CA ALA A 130 21.06 3.50 7.19
C ALA A 130 19.54 3.43 7.29
N ASN A 131 18.83 3.86 6.24
CA ASN A 131 17.37 4.11 6.24
C ASN A 131 16.60 3.18 5.30
N VAL A 132 16.63 1.86 5.54
CA VAL A 132 15.94 0.87 4.66
C VAL A 132 14.45 1.16 4.53
N ASN A 133 13.76 1.54 5.62
CA ASN A 133 12.34 1.90 5.53
C ASN A 133 12.09 3.07 4.57
N ALA A 134 12.92 4.10 4.63
CA ALA A 134 12.82 5.25 3.73
C ALA A 134 13.14 4.86 2.27
N MET A 135 14.09 3.94 2.05
CA MET A 135 14.35 3.36 0.72
C MET A 135 13.09 2.72 0.13
N LEU A 136 12.40 1.89 0.93
CA LEU A 136 11.17 1.23 0.48
C LEU A 136 10.04 2.24 0.25
N PHE A 137 9.84 3.21 1.13
CA PHE A 137 8.82 4.25 0.91
C PHE A 137 9.09 5.10 -0.34
N SER A 138 10.36 5.37 -0.65
CA SER A 138 10.73 6.14 -1.85
C SER A 138 10.34 5.43 -3.15
N THR A 139 10.21 4.11 -3.15
CA THR A 139 9.75 3.36 -4.33
C THR A 139 8.31 3.68 -4.73
N GLY A 140 7.54 4.35 -3.87
CA GLY A 140 6.18 4.79 -4.17
C GLY A 140 6.03 5.74 -5.36
N VAL A 141 7.13 6.31 -5.84
CA VAL A 141 7.20 7.12 -7.07
C VAL A 141 8.02 6.43 -8.18
N ALA A 142 8.35 5.15 -8.04
CA ALA A 142 9.07 4.39 -9.06
C ALA A 142 8.42 4.41 -10.46
N PRO A 143 7.09 4.56 -10.62
CA PRO A 143 6.49 4.77 -11.95
C PRO A 143 7.10 5.91 -12.75
N VAL A 144 7.51 7.02 -12.11
CA VAL A 144 8.21 8.13 -12.81
C VAL A 144 9.51 7.63 -13.45
N VAL A 145 10.24 6.77 -12.78
CA VAL A 145 11.49 6.19 -13.31
C VAL A 145 11.24 5.40 -14.59
N SER A 146 10.24 4.51 -14.58
CA SER A 146 9.89 3.73 -15.77
C SER A 146 9.38 4.63 -16.91
N GLU A 147 8.64 5.67 -16.58
CA GLU A 147 8.19 6.66 -17.56
C GLU A 147 9.37 7.36 -18.24
N MET A 148 10.35 7.85 -17.45
CA MET A 148 11.56 8.49 -17.98
C MET A 148 12.35 7.52 -18.85
N LEU A 149 12.54 6.27 -18.41
CA LEU A 149 13.36 5.28 -19.11
C LEU A 149 12.82 4.92 -20.49
N PHE A 150 11.47 4.84 -20.66
CA PHE A 150 10.88 4.14 -21.79
C PHE A 150 9.95 4.98 -22.67
N ARG A 151 9.45 6.11 -22.18
CA ARG A 151 8.47 6.91 -22.90
C ARG A 151 8.76 8.41 -22.97
N TYR A 152 9.15 9.02 -21.85
CA TYR A 152 9.35 10.48 -21.81
C TYR A 152 10.40 10.99 -22.81
N PRO A 153 10.20 12.12 -23.50
CA PRO A 153 9.04 13.04 -23.42
C PRO A 153 7.88 12.70 -24.37
N ASN A 154 7.87 11.55 -25.00
CA ASN A 154 6.91 11.19 -26.04
C ASN A 154 5.61 10.63 -25.45
N ALA A 155 4.54 10.63 -26.26
CA ALA A 155 3.27 10.00 -25.90
C ALA A 155 3.33 8.47 -26.00
N GLU A 156 4.12 7.94 -26.95
CA GLU A 156 4.30 6.52 -27.21
C GLU A 156 5.61 5.99 -26.61
N VAL A 157 5.65 4.69 -26.39
CA VAL A 157 6.85 4.01 -25.88
C VAL A 157 7.92 4.00 -26.97
N VAL A 158 9.07 4.61 -26.67
CA VAL A 158 10.22 4.66 -27.59
C VAL A 158 11.31 3.66 -27.23
N GLY A 159 11.15 2.96 -26.10
CA GLY A 159 12.18 2.07 -25.55
C GLY A 159 13.26 2.83 -24.78
N PHE A 160 14.29 2.10 -24.35
CA PHE A 160 15.39 2.66 -23.56
C PHE A 160 16.21 3.67 -24.37
N ASN A 161 16.50 4.84 -23.78
CA ASN A 161 17.34 5.86 -24.38
C ASN A 161 18.22 6.56 -23.32
N GLY A 162 19.34 7.15 -23.76
CA GLY A 162 20.33 7.75 -22.85
C GLY A 162 19.80 8.98 -22.09
N LEU A 163 19.00 9.83 -22.73
CA LEU A 163 18.38 10.99 -22.05
C LEU A 163 17.41 10.51 -20.97
N GLY A 164 16.53 9.56 -21.32
CA GLY A 164 15.60 8.96 -20.38
C GLY A 164 16.30 8.31 -19.18
N PHE A 165 17.46 7.67 -19.39
CA PHE A 165 18.26 7.11 -18.31
C PHE A 165 18.77 8.19 -17.34
N VAL A 166 19.31 9.30 -17.87
CA VAL A 166 19.79 10.43 -17.04
C VAL A 166 18.61 11.03 -16.25
N LEU A 167 17.47 11.25 -16.90
CA LEU A 167 16.27 11.81 -16.25
C LEU A 167 15.71 10.86 -15.19
N ALA A 168 15.76 9.55 -15.40
CA ALA A 168 15.38 8.56 -14.40
C ALA A 168 16.26 8.62 -13.15
N ILE A 169 17.58 8.79 -13.31
CA ILE A 169 18.52 9.01 -12.21
C ILE A 169 18.16 10.30 -11.46
N VAL A 170 17.95 11.40 -12.19
CA VAL A 170 17.58 12.69 -11.57
C VAL A 170 16.27 12.58 -10.78
N ALA A 171 15.24 11.98 -11.36
CA ALA A 171 13.96 11.75 -10.68
C ALA A 171 14.12 10.86 -9.44
N GLY A 172 14.94 9.81 -9.54
CA GLY A 172 15.24 8.92 -8.41
C GLY A 172 15.98 9.65 -7.28
N ILE A 173 16.96 10.50 -7.60
CA ILE A 173 17.70 11.30 -6.60
C ILE A 173 16.77 12.30 -5.92
N ILE A 174 15.95 13.01 -6.68
CA ILE A 174 14.94 13.95 -6.12
C ILE A 174 14.02 13.20 -5.14
N ALA A 175 13.46 12.07 -5.56
CA ALA A 175 12.59 11.27 -4.72
C ALA A 175 13.29 10.76 -3.46
N GLY A 176 14.51 10.26 -3.60
CA GLY A 176 15.28 9.72 -2.50
C GLY A 176 15.80 10.76 -1.50
N ILE A 177 15.82 12.04 -1.85
CA ILE A 177 16.13 13.14 -0.93
C ILE A 177 14.85 13.69 -0.29
N MET A 178 13.81 13.97 -1.09
CA MET A 178 12.59 14.63 -0.60
C MET A 178 11.76 13.73 0.32
N ILE A 179 11.59 12.46 -0.03
CA ILE A 179 10.73 11.56 0.73
C ILE A 179 11.27 11.33 2.14
N PRO A 180 12.53 10.90 2.34
CA PRO A 180 13.08 10.73 3.70
C PRO A 180 13.05 12.00 4.53
N ALA A 181 13.29 13.16 3.91
CA ALA A 181 13.23 14.45 4.60
C ALA A 181 11.81 14.79 5.10
N GLY A 182 10.78 14.43 4.34
CA GLY A 182 9.39 14.67 4.68
C GLY A 182 8.78 13.68 5.70
N LEU A 183 9.33 12.46 5.82
CA LEU A 183 8.77 11.41 6.70
C LEU A 183 8.56 11.86 8.16
N PRO A 184 9.51 12.53 8.84
CA PRO A 184 9.34 12.96 10.23
C PRO A 184 8.25 14.02 10.43
N HIS A 185 7.88 14.76 9.38
CA HIS A 185 6.89 15.83 9.46
C HIS A 185 5.45 15.34 9.29
N SER A 186 5.25 14.19 8.64
CA SER A 186 3.92 13.64 8.33
C SER A 186 3.03 13.43 9.56
N PRO A 187 3.51 12.89 10.69
CA PRO A 187 2.68 12.68 11.88
C PRO A 187 2.09 13.98 12.43
N ASN A 188 2.77 15.13 12.27
CA ASN A 188 2.27 16.43 12.72
C ASN A 188 1.04 16.88 11.90
N VAL A 189 0.97 16.50 10.62
CA VAL A 189 -0.13 16.88 9.73
C VAL A 189 -1.39 16.06 10.03
N HIS A 190 -1.26 14.74 10.16
CA HIS A 190 -2.41 13.86 10.38
C HIS A 190 -2.63 13.48 11.86
N LYS A 191 -1.81 13.99 12.78
CA LYS A 191 -1.92 13.79 14.25
C LYS A 191 -2.04 12.33 14.69
N GLY A 192 -1.46 11.41 13.93
CA GLY A 192 -1.53 9.96 14.19
C GLY A 192 -2.85 9.30 13.80
N TYR A 193 -3.72 9.98 13.05
CA TYR A 193 -4.99 9.43 12.59
C TYR A 193 -4.94 8.76 11.20
N ASN A 194 -3.77 8.77 10.55
CA ASN A 194 -3.53 8.03 9.31
C ASN A 194 -2.31 7.12 9.47
N LEU A 195 -2.49 5.82 9.23
CA LEU A 195 -1.42 4.83 9.30
C LEU A 195 -0.47 4.87 8.10
N TYR A 196 -0.88 5.44 6.97
CA TYR A 196 -0.04 5.65 5.79
C TYR A 196 0.71 7.00 5.87
N SER A 197 1.47 7.20 6.93
CA SER A 197 2.19 8.45 7.18
C SER A 197 3.13 8.84 6.03
N ALA A 198 3.80 7.86 5.41
CA ALA A 198 4.68 8.07 4.25
C ALA A 198 3.96 8.63 3.01
N ALA A 199 2.64 8.55 2.94
CA ALA A 199 1.88 9.03 1.79
C ALA A 199 2.00 10.56 1.60
N LEU A 200 2.23 11.33 2.67
CA LEU A 200 2.43 12.78 2.55
C LEU A 200 3.69 13.11 1.74
N PRO A 201 4.90 12.73 2.15
CA PRO A 201 6.10 13.08 1.39
C PRO A 201 6.15 12.39 0.02
N VAL A 202 5.63 11.18 -0.13
CA VAL A 202 5.56 10.48 -1.42
C VAL A 202 4.64 11.24 -2.38
N GLY A 203 3.44 11.63 -1.94
CA GLY A 203 2.49 12.40 -2.76
C GLY A 203 3.03 13.79 -3.11
N MET A 204 3.61 14.52 -2.15
CA MET A 204 4.23 15.83 -2.41
C MET A 204 5.38 15.72 -3.41
N THR A 205 6.18 14.67 -3.32
CA THR A 205 7.27 14.43 -4.28
C THR A 205 6.72 14.12 -5.67
N ALA A 206 5.71 13.25 -5.77
CA ALA A 206 5.08 12.94 -7.06
C ALA A 206 4.42 14.19 -7.69
N PHE A 207 3.75 15.02 -6.88
CA PHE A 207 3.21 16.30 -7.31
C PHE A 207 4.29 17.22 -7.87
N PHE A 208 5.41 17.35 -7.16
CA PHE A 208 6.55 18.17 -7.61
C PHE A 208 7.16 17.63 -8.90
N LEU A 209 7.42 16.32 -8.99
CA LEU A 209 7.98 15.69 -10.20
C LEU A 209 7.03 15.85 -11.40
N ASN A 210 5.72 15.67 -11.21
CA ASN A 210 4.73 15.94 -12.25
C ASN A 210 4.76 17.42 -12.69
N GLY A 211 4.89 18.34 -11.74
CA GLY A 211 5.03 19.77 -12.01
C GLY A 211 6.24 20.07 -12.90
N VAL A 212 7.40 19.58 -12.50
CA VAL A 212 8.68 19.83 -13.19
C VAL A 212 8.70 19.19 -14.58
N PHE A 213 8.45 17.88 -14.67
CA PHE A 213 8.68 17.13 -15.91
C PHE A 213 7.56 17.31 -16.95
N TYR A 214 6.34 17.64 -16.52
CA TYR A 214 5.21 17.76 -17.46
C TYR A 214 4.65 19.17 -17.53
N LYS A 215 4.24 19.76 -16.41
CA LYS A 215 3.54 21.05 -16.45
C LYS A 215 4.44 22.22 -16.86
N VAL A 216 5.62 22.34 -16.25
CA VAL A 216 6.58 23.41 -16.57
C VAL A 216 7.16 23.23 -17.96
N MET A 217 7.42 21.98 -18.38
CA MET A 217 7.95 21.66 -19.71
C MET A 217 6.89 21.67 -20.82
N GLY A 218 5.60 21.85 -20.48
CA GLY A 218 4.52 21.84 -21.46
C GLY A 218 4.28 20.49 -22.16
N ILE A 219 4.71 19.38 -21.51
CA ILE A 219 4.56 18.03 -22.03
C ILE A 219 3.24 17.45 -21.48
N GLU A 220 2.44 16.86 -22.35
CA GLU A 220 1.21 16.21 -21.92
C GLU A 220 1.52 14.92 -21.15
N VAL A 221 0.84 14.72 -20.01
CA VAL A 221 0.94 13.48 -19.25
C VAL A 221 0.26 12.36 -20.03
N PRO A 222 0.98 11.33 -20.50
CA PRO A 222 0.36 10.27 -21.28
C PRO A 222 -0.75 9.57 -20.49
N GLY A 223 -1.82 9.15 -21.16
CA GLY A 223 -2.90 8.38 -20.56
C GLY A 223 -2.40 7.05 -19.96
N ALA A 224 -3.15 6.48 -19.03
CA ALA A 224 -2.94 5.09 -18.63
C ALA A 224 -3.22 4.19 -19.84
N ALA A 225 -2.40 3.16 -20.05
CA ALA A 225 -2.72 2.12 -21.02
C ALA A 225 -4.06 1.48 -20.61
N GLY A 226 -4.97 1.33 -21.59
CA GLY A 226 -6.28 0.73 -21.34
C GLY A 226 -6.13 -0.61 -20.64
N ASP A 227 -6.79 -0.76 -19.51
CA ASP A 227 -6.72 -1.98 -18.71
C ASP A 227 -7.56 -3.08 -19.40
N VAL A 228 -6.89 -4.04 -20.03
CA VAL A 228 -7.57 -5.27 -20.41
C VAL A 228 -7.76 -6.06 -19.12
N ALA A 229 -8.98 -6.07 -18.62
CA ALA A 229 -9.34 -6.79 -17.42
C ALA A 229 -9.10 -8.29 -17.60
N VAL A 230 -7.98 -8.79 -17.10
CA VAL A 230 -7.72 -10.22 -16.97
C VAL A 230 -8.21 -10.63 -15.59
N ALA A 231 -9.42 -11.18 -15.56
CA ALA A 231 -9.98 -11.74 -14.33
C ALA A 231 -9.25 -13.03 -13.97
N SER A 232 -8.53 -13.01 -12.86
CA SER A 232 -7.75 -14.15 -12.35
C SER A 232 -8.34 -14.73 -11.07
N TRP A 233 -9.66 -14.72 -10.95
CA TRP A 233 -10.36 -15.10 -9.72
C TRP A 233 -9.84 -16.39 -9.08
N GLY A 234 -9.63 -17.46 -9.86
CA GLY A 234 -9.25 -18.76 -9.32
C GLY A 234 -7.86 -18.78 -8.67
N ALA A 235 -6.81 -18.62 -9.46
CA ALA A 235 -5.44 -18.83 -8.99
C ALA A 235 -5.01 -17.83 -7.90
N VAL A 236 -5.38 -16.55 -8.06
CA VAL A 236 -5.01 -15.48 -7.11
C VAL A 236 -5.75 -15.65 -5.77
N ASN A 237 -7.06 -15.92 -5.82
CA ASN A 237 -7.83 -16.16 -4.59
C ASN A 237 -7.32 -17.40 -3.84
N ILE A 238 -7.05 -18.51 -4.56
CA ILE A 238 -6.51 -19.74 -3.95
C ILE A 238 -5.17 -19.44 -3.27
N PHE A 239 -4.26 -18.73 -3.95
CA PHE A 239 -2.99 -18.34 -3.37
C PHE A 239 -3.16 -17.50 -2.10
N CYS A 240 -3.98 -16.45 -2.14
CA CYS A 240 -4.21 -15.57 -0.99
C CYS A 240 -4.87 -16.32 0.17
N ILE A 241 -5.90 -17.15 -0.10
CA ILE A 241 -6.56 -17.97 0.92
C ILE A 241 -5.54 -18.92 1.56
N ALA A 242 -4.75 -19.63 0.77
CA ALA A 242 -3.74 -20.56 1.28
C ALA A 242 -2.70 -19.85 2.14
N LEU A 243 -2.16 -18.71 1.67
CA LEU A 243 -1.17 -17.93 2.40
C LEU A 243 -1.71 -17.45 3.76
N PHE A 244 -2.91 -16.87 3.78
CA PHE A 244 -3.51 -16.34 5.00
C PHE A 244 -3.97 -17.44 5.94
N ALA A 245 -4.46 -18.58 5.42
CA ALA A 245 -4.78 -19.76 6.21
C ALA A 245 -3.52 -20.32 6.90
N VAL A 246 -2.38 -20.38 6.22
CA VAL A 246 -1.09 -20.78 6.83
C VAL A 246 -0.74 -19.84 7.98
N PHE A 247 -0.92 -18.53 7.84
CA PHE A 247 -0.66 -17.59 8.95
C PHE A 247 -1.56 -17.88 10.15
N VAL A 248 -2.86 -18.13 9.94
CA VAL A 248 -3.80 -18.48 11.01
C VAL A 248 -3.40 -19.79 11.70
N VAL A 249 -3.12 -20.84 10.93
CA VAL A 249 -2.76 -22.17 11.48
C VAL A 249 -1.47 -22.08 12.29
N VAL A 250 -0.43 -21.41 11.77
CA VAL A 250 0.84 -21.23 12.49
C VAL A 250 0.63 -20.40 13.75
N ALA A 251 -0.17 -19.33 13.70
CA ALA A 251 -0.46 -18.50 14.86
C ALA A 251 -1.25 -19.27 15.95
N LEU A 252 -2.21 -20.12 15.57
CA LEU A 252 -2.92 -21.01 16.48
C LEU A 252 -1.94 -22.00 17.16
N ALA A 253 -1.03 -22.59 16.38
CA ALA A 253 0.01 -23.48 16.92
C ALA A 253 1.02 -22.75 17.83
N MET A 254 1.15 -21.41 17.71
CA MET A 254 1.87 -20.54 18.64
C MET A 254 1.05 -20.20 19.91
N GLY A 255 -0.23 -20.59 19.97
CA GLY A 255 -1.11 -20.30 21.09
C GLY A 255 -1.65 -18.86 21.13
N ALA A 256 -1.77 -18.19 19.96
CA ALA A 256 -2.14 -16.79 19.88
C ALA A 256 -3.67 -16.52 20.01
N GLY A 257 -4.52 -17.54 19.98
CA GLY A 257 -5.98 -17.36 19.85
C GLY A 257 -6.61 -16.48 20.92
N LYS A 258 -6.28 -16.71 22.21
CA LYS A 258 -6.84 -15.94 23.33
C LYS A 258 -6.42 -14.47 23.26
N GLU A 259 -5.14 -14.20 23.05
CA GLU A 259 -4.62 -12.83 22.98
C GLU A 259 -5.12 -12.10 21.74
N TYR A 260 -5.30 -12.81 20.62
CA TYR A 260 -5.92 -12.23 19.43
C TYR A 260 -7.39 -11.87 19.68
N TRP A 261 -8.14 -12.72 20.41
CA TRP A 261 -9.51 -12.38 20.80
C TRP A 261 -9.57 -11.13 21.69
N ASN A 262 -8.60 -10.96 22.58
CA ASN A 262 -8.46 -9.74 23.38
C ASN A 262 -8.15 -8.52 22.50
N LEU A 263 -7.31 -8.65 21.46
CA LEU A 263 -7.06 -7.60 20.49
C LEU A 263 -8.34 -7.18 19.75
N LEU A 264 -9.16 -8.13 19.30
CA LEU A 264 -10.43 -7.84 18.61
C LEU A 264 -11.41 -7.07 19.51
N LYS A 265 -11.43 -7.37 20.80
CA LYS A 265 -12.25 -6.67 21.80
C LYS A 265 -11.65 -5.35 22.27
N ASN A 266 -10.37 -5.15 22.03
CA ASN A 266 -9.68 -3.92 22.46
C ASN A 266 -10.26 -2.72 21.72
N ARG A 267 -10.59 -1.70 22.49
CA ARG A 267 -11.19 -0.45 22.00
C ARG A 267 -10.14 0.67 21.85
N ASN A 268 -8.90 0.39 22.19
CA ASN A 268 -7.80 1.34 22.12
C ASN A 268 -6.95 1.09 20.87
N GLN A 269 -6.32 2.13 20.39
CA GLN A 269 -5.35 2.02 19.31
C GLN A 269 -4.13 1.21 19.77
N VAL A 270 -3.70 0.27 18.92
CA VAL A 270 -2.46 -0.49 19.08
C VAL A 270 -1.54 -0.10 17.94
N ASN A 271 -0.36 0.44 18.24
CA ASN A 271 0.55 0.96 17.22
C ASN A 271 1.62 -0.03 16.77
N ASN A 272 1.84 -1.10 17.53
CA ASN A 272 2.80 -2.16 17.22
C ASN A 272 2.29 -3.49 17.81
N VAL A 273 1.63 -4.29 16.98
CA VAL A 273 1.03 -5.56 17.42
C VAL A 273 2.12 -6.59 17.76
N SER A 274 3.13 -6.77 16.90
CA SER A 274 4.20 -7.75 17.13
C SER A 274 5.05 -7.42 18.34
N GLY A 275 5.39 -6.15 18.53
CA GLY A 275 6.22 -5.71 19.65
C GLY A 275 5.50 -5.67 20.99
N THR A 276 4.18 -5.41 21.01
CA THR A 276 3.41 -5.25 22.26
C THR A 276 2.61 -6.50 22.66
N LEU A 277 2.06 -7.22 21.70
CA LEU A 277 1.19 -8.38 21.92
C LEU A 277 1.84 -9.70 21.49
N GLY A 278 2.99 -9.62 20.82
CA GLY A 278 3.80 -10.74 20.40
C GLY A 278 3.57 -11.23 18.98
N ASN A 279 4.56 -11.96 18.48
CA ASN A 279 4.66 -12.42 17.09
C ASN A 279 3.47 -13.28 16.64
N GLY A 280 2.94 -14.12 17.53
CA GLY A 280 1.79 -14.97 17.23
C GLY A 280 0.51 -14.16 16.99
N VAL A 281 0.29 -13.10 17.77
CA VAL A 281 -0.88 -12.21 17.63
C VAL A 281 -0.80 -11.41 16.32
N PHE A 282 0.39 -10.91 15.99
CA PHE A 282 0.62 -10.27 14.69
C PHE A 282 0.29 -11.23 13.54
N LEU A 283 0.83 -12.46 13.57
CA LEU A 283 0.61 -13.44 12.51
C LEU A 283 -0.87 -13.85 12.39
N MET A 284 -1.57 -14.00 13.54
CA MET A 284 -3.01 -14.25 13.56
C MET A 284 -3.78 -13.09 12.91
N ASN A 285 -3.42 -11.84 13.28
CA ASN A 285 -4.05 -10.66 12.70
C ASN A 285 -3.77 -10.56 11.19
N ALA A 286 -2.54 -10.82 10.75
CA ALA A 286 -2.20 -10.84 9.33
C ALA A 286 -3.03 -11.87 8.55
N GLY A 287 -3.24 -13.06 9.10
CA GLY A 287 -4.06 -14.10 8.48
C GLY A 287 -5.56 -13.75 8.46
N VAL A 288 -6.14 -13.44 9.62
CA VAL A 288 -7.58 -13.17 9.73
C VAL A 288 -7.95 -11.86 9.02
N TYR A 289 -7.15 -10.82 9.16
CA TYR A 289 -7.40 -9.54 8.48
C TYR A 289 -7.19 -9.67 6.97
N GLY A 290 -6.20 -10.45 6.52
CA GLY A 290 -6.01 -10.78 5.10
C GLY A 290 -7.21 -11.50 4.48
N LEU A 291 -7.76 -12.51 5.16
CA LEU A 291 -8.99 -13.19 4.73
C LEU A 291 -10.20 -12.24 4.73
N PHE A 292 -10.28 -11.33 5.70
CA PHE A 292 -11.34 -10.33 5.76
C PHE A 292 -11.28 -9.33 4.60
N ILE A 293 -10.08 -8.86 4.23
CA ILE A 293 -9.86 -8.00 3.05
C ILE A 293 -10.27 -8.75 1.77
N LEU A 294 -9.84 -9.99 1.64
CA LEU A 294 -10.14 -10.82 0.47
C LEU A 294 -11.64 -11.05 0.33
N ALA A 295 -12.32 -11.35 1.45
CA ALA A 295 -13.78 -11.52 1.47
C ALA A 295 -14.50 -10.23 1.05
N TYR A 296 -14.04 -9.07 1.50
CA TYR A 296 -14.62 -7.79 1.09
C TYR A 296 -14.50 -7.55 -0.42
N TYR A 297 -13.30 -7.72 -1.00
CA TYR A 297 -13.11 -7.50 -2.43
C TYR A 297 -13.93 -8.47 -3.29
N ASN A 298 -14.09 -9.72 -2.84
CA ASN A 298 -15.00 -10.67 -3.50
C ASN A 298 -16.47 -10.24 -3.36
N LEU A 299 -16.88 -9.77 -2.17
CA LEU A 299 -18.26 -9.35 -1.89
C LEU A 299 -18.69 -8.17 -2.76
N VAL A 300 -17.83 -7.19 -2.95
CA VAL A 300 -18.15 -6.01 -3.77
C VAL A 300 -17.97 -6.26 -5.27
N GLY A 301 -17.53 -7.44 -5.67
CA GLY A 301 -17.32 -7.80 -7.07
C GLY A 301 -16.12 -7.08 -7.70
N ALA A 302 -15.06 -6.83 -6.93
CA ALA A 302 -13.84 -6.26 -7.47
C ALA A 302 -13.22 -7.20 -8.52
N ASN A 303 -12.72 -6.63 -9.61
CA ASN A 303 -12.01 -7.39 -10.62
C ASN A 303 -10.61 -7.76 -10.14
N PHE A 304 -10.34 -9.06 -9.91
CA PHE A 304 -9.05 -9.55 -9.41
C PHE A 304 -7.97 -9.54 -10.49
N ASN A 305 -7.56 -8.37 -10.90
CA ASN A 305 -6.38 -8.11 -11.73
C ASN A 305 -5.12 -7.95 -10.86
N GLY A 306 -3.97 -7.63 -11.47
CA GLY A 306 -2.73 -7.41 -10.75
C GLY A 306 -2.84 -6.29 -9.71
N VAL A 307 -3.60 -5.23 -10.01
CA VAL A 307 -3.83 -4.12 -9.08
C VAL A 307 -4.52 -4.62 -7.81
N VAL A 308 -5.63 -5.37 -7.93
CA VAL A 308 -6.38 -5.88 -6.76
C VAL A 308 -5.55 -6.88 -5.94
N LEU A 309 -4.75 -7.74 -6.58
CA LEU A 309 -3.79 -8.58 -5.84
C LEU A 309 -2.88 -7.71 -4.97
N GLY A 310 -2.31 -6.67 -5.56
CA GLY A 310 -1.45 -5.74 -4.83
C GLY A 310 -2.16 -5.02 -3.70
N LEU A 311 -3.39 -4.57 -3.92
CA LEU A 311 -4.20 -3.87 -2.93
C LEU A 311 -4.50 -4.72 -1.69
N VAL A 312 -4.62 -6.04 -1.83
CA VAL A 312 -4.74 -6.96 -0.67
C VAL A 312 -3.54 -6.80 0.26
N PHE A 313 -2.31 -6.77 -0.28
CA PHE A 313 -1.09 -6.60 0.51
C PHE A 313 -0.88 -5.15 0.97
N CYS A 314 -1.23 -4.16 0.13
CA CYS A 314 -1.23 -2.76 0.52
C CYS A 314 -2.17 -2.47 1.69
N MET A 315 -3.34 -3.10 1.75
CA MET A 315 -4.26 -2.96 2.87
C MET A 315 -3.81 -3.76 4.09
N LEU A 316 -3.24 -4.95 3.87
CA LEU A 316 -2.69 -5.81 4.91
C LEU A 316 -1.52 -5.15 5.65
N CYS A 317 -0.74 -4.28 5.01
CA CYS A 317 0.47 -3.69 5.57
C CYS A 317 0.25 -2.99 6.92
N THR A 318 -0.97 -2.49 7.16
CA THR A 318 -1.33 -1.82 8.41
C THR A 318 -1.68 -2.77 9.56
N CYS A 319 -1.69 -4.10 9.33
CA CYS A 319 -2.06 -5.10 10.34
C CYS A 319 -1.15 -5.06 11.58
N ASN A 320 0.15 -4.79 11.40
CA ASN A 320 1.09 -4.63 12.51
C ASN A 320 1.00 -3.26 13.20
N SER A 321 0.40 -2.28 12.53
CA SER A 321 0.11 -0.95 13.07
C SER A 321 -1.30 -0.84 13.69
N GLY A 322 -2.01 -1.98 13.84
CA GLY A 322 -3.25 -2.09 14.58
C GLY A 322 -4.54 -2.14 13.77
N SER A 323 -4.47 -2.11 12.42
CA SER A 323 -5.65 -2.41 11.60
C SER A 323 -6.08 -3.86 11.79
N ARG A 324 -7.36 -4.07 11.98
CA ARG A 324 -8.00 -5.35 12.24
C ARG A 324 -9.46 -5.33 11.78
N PRO A 325 -10.14 -6.46 11.61
CA PRO A 325 -11.53 -6.47 11.16
C PRO A 325 -12.44 -5.54 11.95
N THR A 326 -12.27 -5.44 13.27
CA THR A 326 -13.17 -4.69 14.15
C THR A 326 -13.05 -3.17 14.08
N ASN A 327 -11.97 -2.60 13.53
CA ASN A 327 -11.82 -1.16 13.33
C ASN A 327 -11.79 -0.74 11.86
N VAL A 328 -11.78 -1.71 10.91
CA VAL A 328 -11.79 -1.42 9.48
C VAL A 328 -13.15 -1.64 8.83
N TRP A 329 -14.00 -2.54 9.36
CA TRP A 329 -15.36 -2.76 8.80
C TRP A 329 -16.19 -1.47 8.66
N PRO A 330 -16.10 -0.47 9.58
CA PRO A 330 -16.90 0.74 9.41
C PRO A 330 -16.47 1.57 8.20
N ILE A 331 -15.18 1.52 7.88
CA ILE A 331 -14.60 2.20 6.72
C ILE A 331 -15.09 1.53 5.43
N MET A 332 -15.07 0.19 5.38
CA MET A 332 -15.60 -0.58 4.26
C MET A 332 -17.08 -0.33 4.04
N LEU A 333 -17.86 -0.30 5.13
CA LEU A 333 -19.29 0.03 5.07
C LEU A 333 -19.52 1.47 4.58
N GLY A 334 -18.68 2.42 5.00
CA GLY A 334 -18.75 3.81 4.54
C GLY A 334 -18.61 3.94 3.03
N TYR A 335 -17.73 3.17 2.44
CA TYR A 335 -17.55 3.09 0.98
C TYR A 335 -18.76 2.50 0.26
N ILE A 336 -19.32 1.40 0.78
CA ILE A 336 -20.52 0.77 0.23
C ILE A 336 -21.69 1.76 0.28
N VAL A 337 -21.93 2.38 1.43
CA VAL A 337 -23.05 3.32 1.62
C VAL A 337 -22.88 4.56 0.76
N ALA A 338 -21.66 5.16 0.72
CA ALA A 338 -21.40 6.32 -0.12
C ALA A 338 -21.66 6.00 -1.60
N SER A 339 -21.16 4.86 -2.10
CA SER A 339 -21.42 4.42 -3.48
C SER A 339 -22.90 4.21 -3.76
N THR A 340 -23.62 3.54 -2.82
CA THR A 340 -25.07 3.28 -2.98
C THR A 340 -25.88 4.58 -2.98
N VAL A 341 -25.62 5.48 -2.02
CA VAL A 341 -26.34 6.74 -1.91
C VAL A 341 -26.10 7.63 -3.13
N THR A 342 -24.85 7.74 -3.58
CA THR A 342 -24.51 8.54 -4.77
C THR A 342 -25.09 7.94 -6.04
N SER A 343 -25.23 6.62 -6.15
CA SER A 343 -25.86 5.97 -7.30
C SER A 343 -27.37 6.31 -7.42
N TRP A 344 -28.04 6.57 -6.31
CA TRP A 344 -29.45 7.00 -6.31
C TRP A 344 -29.59 8.50 -6.57
N ILE A 345 -28.72 9.31 -5.99
CA ILE A 345 -28.84 10.77 -6.06
C ILE A 345 -28.36 11.33 -7.42
N ALA A 346 -27.26 10.80 -7.96
CA ALA A 346 -26.68 11.35 -9.16
C ALA A 346 -27.63 11.39 -10.38
N PRO A 347 -28.41 10.34 -10.71
CA PRO A 347 -29.39 10.41 -11.80
C PRO A 347 -30.48 11.44 -11.57
N VAL A 348 -30.95 11.64 -10.33
CA VAL A 348 -31.96 12.64 -9.98
C VAL A 348 -31.47 14.06 -10.25
N LEU A 349 -30.16 14.29 -10.11
CA LEU A 349 -29.49 15.58 -10.39
C LEU A 349 -29.03 15.70 -11.85
N GLY A 350 -29.35 14.74 -12.72
CA GLY A 350 -28.89 14.72 -14.12
C GLY A 350 -27.42 14.28 -14.28
N GLY A 351 -26.81 13.73 -13.23
CA GLY A 351 -25.44 13.22 -13.27
C GLY A 351 -25.34 11.81 -13.82
N ASN A 352 -24.18 11.48 -14.38
CA ASN A 352 -23.84 10.13 -14.82
C ASN A 352 -22.99 9.45 -13.72
N PHE A 353 -23.58 8.51 -12.98
CA PHE A 353 -22.91 7.81 -11.89
C PHE A 353 -21.82 6.86 -12.42
N SER A 354 -20.56 7.10 -12.01
CA SER A 354 -19.39 6.31 -12.43
C SER A 354 -18.56 5.77 -11.27
N LEU A 355 -18.96 6.04 -10.02
CA LEU A 355 -18.20 5.74 -8.82
C LEU A 355 -18.71 4.50 -8.08
N ALA A 356 -19.07 3.44 -8.81
CA ALA A 356 -19.49 2.16 -8.23
C ALA A 356 -18.43 1.63 -7.26
N VAL A 357 -18.86 0.92 -6.20
CA VAL A 357 -17.97 0.41 -5.15
C VAL A 357 -16.88 -0.52 -5.69
N ASN A 358 -17.12 -1.17 -6.82
CA ASN A 358 -16.18 -2.02 -7.54
C ASN A 358 -15.45 -1.30 -8.70
N ALA A 359 -15.71 -0.02 -8.93
CA ALA A 359 -14.95 0.76 -9.91
C ALA A 359 -13.45 0.79 -9.52
N PRO A 360 -12.52 0.65 -10.48
CA PRO A 360 -11.09 0.54 -10.18
C PRO A 360 -10.55 1.64 -9.25
N ALA A 361 -10.92 2.91 -9.49
CA ALA A 361 -10.49 4.03 -8.67
C ALA A 361 -11.02 3.94 -7.22
N ILE A 362 -12.24 3.43 -7.04
CA ILE A 362 -12.87 3.27 -5.72
C ILE A 362 -12.27 2.08 -4.97
N VAL A 363 -11.99 0.98 -5.65
CA VAL A 363 -11.30 -0.19 -5.08
C VAL A 363 -9.88 0.19 -4.61
N VAL A 364 -9.14 0.96 -5.41
CA VAL A 364 -7.83 1.51 -5.03
C VAL A 364 -7.97 2.48 -3.84
N GLY A 365 -8.98 3.34 -3.87
CA GLY A 365 -9.24 4.31 -2.81
C GLY A 365 -9.48 3.66 -1.45
N LEU A 366 -10.35 2.65 -1.40
CA LEU A 366 -10.66 1.94 -0.15
C LEU A 366 -9.43 1.32 0.49
N CYS A 367 -8.52 0.77 -0.31
CA CYS A 367 -7.29 0.17 0.19
C CYS A 367 -6.57 1.08 1.17
N TYR A 368 -6.56 2.37 0.91
CA TYR A 368 -5.84 3.34 1.75
C TYR A 368 -6.74 4.03 2.77
N ALA A 369 -8.05 4.04 2.56
CA ALA A 369 -8.99 4.55 3.56
C ALA A 369 -8.90 3.75 4.87
N ASN A 370 -8.50 2.47 4.85
CA ASN A 370 -8.28 1.66 6.05
C ASN A 370 -7.24 2.28 7.00
N GLY A 371 -6.32 3.10 6.47
CA GLY A 371 -5.38 3.88 7.27
C GLY A 371 -6.02 4.85 8.25
N LEU A 372 -7.31 5.19 8.05
CA LEU A 372 -8.12 6.00 8.96
C LEU A 372 -8.70 5.21 10.15
N SER A 373 -8.39 3.91 10.26
CA SER A 373 -8.84 3.05 11.37
C SER A 373 -8.54 3.59 12.79
N PRO A 374 -7.49 4.40 13.05
CA PRO A 374 -7.33 5.06 14.34
C PRO A 374 -8.49 6.00 14.73
N ILE A 375 -9.22 6.55 13.77
CA ILE A 375 -10.43 7.35 14.04
C ILE A 375 -11.52 6.46 14.67
N CYS A 376 -11.69 5.22 14.17
CA CYS A 376 -12.59 4.24 14.76
C CYS A 376 -12.22 3.88 16.20
N ASP A 377 -10.93 3.69 16.46
CA ASP A 377 -10.44 3.35 17.80
C ASP A 377 -10.63 4.51 18.79
N LYS A 378 -10.27 5.74 18.40
CA LYS A 378 -10.30 6.93 19.28
C LYS A 378 -11.69 7.54 19.46
N TYR A 379 -12.46 7.67 18.39
CA TYR A 379 -13.77 8.32 18.41
C TYR A 379 -14.94 7.35 18.32
N GLY A 380 -14.75 6.18 17.73
CA GLY A 380 -15.76 5.14 17.53
C GLY A 380 -16.11 4.89 16.07
N TRP A 381 -16.81 3.79 15.82
CA TRP A 381 -17.10 3.28 14.48
C TRP A 381 -17.82 4.30 13.56
N ALA A 382 -18.76 5.07 14.09
CA ALA A 382 -19.51 6.05 13.30
C ALA A 382 -18.62 7.15 12.70
N TYR A 383 -17.59 7.57 13.42
CA TYR A 383 -16.67 8.59 12.92
C TYR A 383 -15.70 8.04 11.86
N GLY A 384 -15.30 6.78 11.98
CA GLY A 384 -14.56 6.10 10.93
C GLY A 384 -15.40 5.89 9.66
N PHE A 385 -16.69 5.58 9.83
CA PHE A 385 -17.65 5.51 8.73
C PHE A 385 -17.76 6.86 7.99
N VAL A 386 -17.93 7.98 8.72
CA VAL A 386 -17.94 9.33 8.14
C VAL A 386 -16.61 9.67 7.45
N ALA A 387 -15.48 9.34 8.07
CA ALA A 387 -14.15 9.54 7.47
C ALA A 387 -14.03 8.81 6.13
N ALA A 388 -14.55 7.59 6.04
CA ALA A 388 -14.56 6.81 4.80
C ALA A 388 -15.46 7.43 3.72
N MET A 389 -16.61 7.97 4.08
CA MET A 389 -17.47 8.69 3.13
C MET A 389 -16.80 9.95 2.58
N ILE A 390 -16.12 10.73 3.44
CA ILE A 390 -15.34 11.91 2.98
C ILE A 390 -14.22 11.44 2.05
N HIS A 391 -13.51 10.38 2.41
CA HIS A 391 -12.44 9.82 1.57
C HIS A 391 -12.96 9.39 0.19
N TYR A 392 -14.08 8.68 0.15
CA TYR A 392 -14.75 8.28 -1.10
C TYR A 392 -15.05 9.49 -2.00
N CYS A 393 -15.54 10.59 -1.45
CA CYS A 393 -15.90 11.78 -2.22
C CYS A 393 -14.69 12.48 -2.88
N ILE A 394 -13.49 12.37 -2.29
CA ILE A 394 -12.32 13.14 -2.76
C ILE A 394 -11.22 12.27 -3.39
N VAL A 395 -11.29 10.95 -3.27
CA VAL A 395 -10.18 10.06 -3.68
C VAL A 395 -9.89 10.08 -5.17
N THR A 396 -10.89 10.33 -6.01
CA THR A 396 -10.74 10.38 -7.46
C THR A 396 -10.17 11.72 -7.98
N LEU A 397 -10.12 12.73 -7.13
CA LEU A 397 -9.59 14.05 -7.49
C LEU A 397 -8.05 14.09 -7.45
N VAL A 398 -7.44 13.28 -6.57
CA VAL A 398 -6.02 13.35 -6.25
C VAL A 398 -5.08 12.77 -7.32
N PRO A 399 -5.42 11.69 -8.06
CA PRO A 399 -4.54 11.13 -9.10
C PRO A 399 -4.06 12.14 -10.15
N GLY A 400 -4.92 13.07 -10.54
CA GLY A 400 -4.59 14.11 -11.50
C GLY A 400 -3.46 15.05 -11.04
N LEU A 401 -3.34 15.29 -9.72
CA LEU A 401 -2.27 16.10 -9.15
C LEU A 401 -0.90 15.45 -9.35
N HIS A 402 -0.85 14.15 -9.37
CA HIS A 402 0.37 13.36 -9.40
C HIS A 402 0.73 12.83 -10.80
N GLY A 403 -0.04 13.17 -11.84
CA GLY A 403 0.16 12.62 -13.18
C GLY A 403 0.02 11.10 -13.29
N GLY A 404 -0.57 10.44 -12.27
CA GLY A 404 -0.67 8.98 -12.17
C GLY A 404 0.62 8.29 -11.68
N PHE A 405 1.60 9.03 -11.15
CA PHE A 405 2.90 8.48 -10.73
C PHE A 405 2.99 8.13 -9.25
N CYS A 406 2.02 8.53 -8.43
CA CYS A 406 2.02 8.27 -6.99
C CYS A 406 1.26 6.97 -6.67
N LEU A 407 1.98 5.93 -6.24
CA LEU A 407 1.34 4.68 -5.81
C LEU A 407 0.62 4.82 -4.44
N TYR A 408 0.97 5.83 -3.65
CA TYR A 408 0.35 6.15 -2.36
C TYR A 408 -0.84 7.11 -2.46
N ASN A 409 -1.42 7.26 -3.63
CA ASN A 409 -2.42 8.26 -3.93
C ASN A 409 -3.60 8.29 -2.94
N GLY A 410 -4.21 7.14 -2.64
CA GLY A 410 -5.30 7.06 -1.66
C GLY A 410 -4.83 7.35 -0.22
N GLY A 411 -3.58 7.00 0.13
CA GLY A 411 -2.98 7.36 1.42
C GLY A 411 -2.78 8.88 1.56
N PHE A 412 -2.43 9.56 0.47
CA PHE A 412 -2.38 11.02 0.41
C PHE A 412 -3.78 11.62 0.57
N THR A 413 -4.81 11.03 -0.05
CA THR A 413 -6.21 11.41 0.16
C THR A 413 -6.61 11.29 1.63
N SER A 414 -6.19 10.22 2.33
CA SER A 414 -6.46 10.04 3.76
C SER A 414 -5.90 11.16 4.63
N ILE A 415 -4.81 11.81 4.20
CA ILE A 415 -4.26 12.98 4.91
C ILE A 415 -5.22 14.17 4.78
N PHE A 416 -5.78 14.43 3.60
CA PHE A 416 -6.81 15.48 3.44
C PHE A 416 -8.03 15.20 4.32
N VAL A 417 -8.47 13.93 4.42
CA VAL A 417 -9.54 13.57 5.36
C VAL A 417 -9.15 13.95 6.79
N CYS A 418 -7.93 13.68 7.22
CA CYS A 418 -7.46 14.09 8.55
C CYS A 418 -7.47 15.62 8.72
N ILE A 419 -6.97 16.36 7.73
CA ILE A 419 -6.95 17.85 7.76
C ILE A 419 -8.36 18.42 7.87
N ILE A 420 -9.35 17.83 7.19
CA ILE A 420 -10.74 18.29 7.18
C ILE A 420 -11.47 17.85 8.47
N LEU A 421 -11.38 16.59 8.82
CA LEU A 421 -12.25 15.99 9.84
C LEU A 421 -11.70 16.12 11.26
N ILE A 422 -10.38 15.97 11.46
CA ILE A 422 -9.83 15.94 12.83
C ILE A 422 -10.07 17.24 13.60
N PRO A 423 -9.88 18.45 13.04
CA PRO A 423 -10.21 19.69 13.75
C PRO A 423 -11.69 19.77 14.16
N VAL A 424 -12.60 19.24 13.34
CA VAL A 424 -14.03 19.17 13.68
C VAL A 424 -14.27 18.21 14.85
N LEU A 425 -13.65 17.04 14.82
CA LEU A 425 -13.78 16.04 15.89
C LEU A 425 -13.18 16.57 17.20
N GLU A 426 -12.02 17.20 17.16
CA GLU A 426 -11.36 17.77 18.36
C GLU A 426 -12.21 18.87 18.99
N LYS A 427 -12.89 19.69 18.17
CA LYS A 427 -13.70 20.81 18.68
C LYS A 427 -15.06 20.38 19.22
N TYR A 428 -15.72 19.44 18.54
CA TYR A 428 -17.14 19.16 18.79
C TYR A 428 -17.42 17.77 19.39
N CYS A 429 -16.45 16.86 19.42
CA CYS A 429 -16.64 15.48 19.83
C CYS A 429 -15.73 15.09 20.99
N LYS A 430 -16.30 14.42 22.00
CA LYS A 430 -15.52 13.80 23.07
C LYS A 430 -14.89 12.50 22.58
N LEU A 431 -13.70 12.19 23.04
CA LEU A 431 -13.05 10.90 22.80
C LEU A 431 -13.95 9.76 23.34
N LYS A 432 -13.84 8.59 22.73
CA LYS A 432 -14.61 7.41 23.13
C LYS A 432 -14.34 7.01 24.58
N ALA A 433 -13.09 7.09 25.04
CA ALA A 433 -12.71 6.84 26.43
C ALA A 433 -13.40 7.80 27.40
N GLU A 434 -13.48 9.08 27.08
CA GLU A 434 -14.17 10.10 27.89
C GLU A 434 -15.67 9.85 27.98
N ARG A 435 -16.30 9.43 26.86
CA ARG A 435 -17.73 9.08 26.85
C ARG A 435 -18.04 7.83 27.69
N ILE A 436 -17.11 6.85 27.71
CA ILE A 436 -17.26 5.65 28.54
C ILE A 436 -17.09 6.02 30.00
N ALA A 437 -16.10 6.82 30.36
CA ALA A 437 -15.87 7.30 31.74
C ALA A 437 -17.05 8.15 32.27
N ALA A 438 -17.67 8.96 31.40
CA ALA A 438 -18.84 9.77 31.79
C ALA A 438 -20.12 8.93 32.00
N LYS A 439 -20.22 7.73 31.41
CA LYS A 439 -21.35 6.81 31.61
C LYS A 439 -21.17 5.89 32.83
N ALA A 440 -19.96 5.78 33.33
CA ALA A 440 -19.62 4.96 34.50
C ALA A 440 -19.73 5.75 35.83
N LYS A 441 -19.89 7.08 35.76
CA LYS A 441 -20.27 7.99 36.85
C LYS A 441 -21.75 8.18 36.89
#